data_6b08247b18c077f2433ef1669b501adf
#
_entry.id   6b08247b18c077f2433ef1669b501adf
#
_cell.length_a   1.000
_cell.length_b   1.000
_cell.length_c   1.000
_cell.angle_alpha   90.00
_cell.angle_beta   90.00
_cell.angle_gamma   90.00
#
_symmetry.space_group_name_H-M   'P 1'
#
loop_
_entity.id
_entity.type
_entity.pdbx_description
1 polymer ?
#
loop_
_entity_poly.entity_id
_entity_poly.type
_entity_poly.pdbx_seq_one_letter_code
_entity_poly.pdbx_strand_id
1 'polypeptide(L)'
;MIKRSSTTFLAAACVLLAGCAVERVAPGISRADVLATYGQPTREVAIANGSRLQYSRLPSGQTAVMVDLDAQGRVVSTRQVLQRAEFERIVLGQWSRADVEREFGPPYLVDRVASWQGDIMNYTFREGGIDLFFFVYLDPANVAQRTGQAMDTRREPVNDQ
;
A
#
# COMPACT_ATOMS: atom_id res chain seq x y z
N MET A 1 26.44 -28.70 -59.51
CA MET A 1 25.43 -29.15 -58.51
C MET A 1 25.78 -28.53 -57.21
N ILE A 2 25.11 -27.41 -56.86
CA ILE A 2 25.37 -26.62 -55.63
C ILE A 2 24.14 -26.78 -54.73
N LYS A 3 24.28 -27.47 -53.60
CA LYS A 3 23.25 -27.63 -52.58
C LYS A 3 23.24 -26.37 -51.71
N ARG A 4 22.16 -25.61 -51.76
CA ARG A 4 21.87 -24.51 -50.81
C ARG A 4 21.22 -25.12 -49.57
N SER A 5 21.90 -25.02 -48.43
CA SER A 5 21.32 -25.31 -47.10
C SER A 5 20.59 -24.07 -46.59
N SER A 6 19.28 -24.19 -46.43
CA SER A 6 18.45 -23.18 -45.78
C SER A 6 18.52 -23.36 -44.27
N THR A 7 19.12 -22.42 -43.57
CA THR A 7 19.14 -22.37 -42.12
C THR A 7 17.91 -21.57 -41.63
N THR A 8 16.93 -22.29 -41.11
CA THR A 8 15.72 -21.67 -40.52
C THR A 8 16.05 -21.15 -39.12
N PHE A 9 16.09 -19.84 -38.96
CA PHE A 9 16.18 -19.20 -37.64
C PHE A 9 14.83 -19.28 -36.95
N LEU A 10 14.74 -20.08 -35.91
CA LEU A 10 13.58 -20.13 -35.01
C LEU A 10 13.74 -19.01 -33.97
N ALA A 11 13.03 -17.90 -34.18
CA ALA A 11 12.97 -16.82 -33.21
C ALA A 11 12.05 -17.25 -32.05
N ALA A 12 12.64 -17.59 -30.91
CA ALA A 12 11.91 -17.83 -29.67
C ALA A 12 11.44 -16.48 -29.09
N ALA A 13 10.15 -16.20 -29.27
CA ALA A 13 9.49 -15.05 -28.60
C ALA A 13 9.29 -15.41 -27.12
N CYS A 14 10.15 -14.89 -26.24
CA CYS A 14 9.89 -14.88 -24.80
C CYS A 14 8.76 -13.90 -24.50
N VAL A 15 7.55 -14.42 -24.33
CA VAL A 15 6.42 -13.66 -23.76
C VAL A 15 6.70 -13.49 -22.27
N LEU A 16 7.15 -12.30 -21.88
CA LEU A 16 7.24 -11.89 -20.50
C LEU A 16 5.80 -11.71 -19.97
N LEU A 17 5.31 -12.69 -19.25
CA LEU A 17 4.13 -12.59 -18.42
C LEU A 17 4.45 -11.60 -17.28
N ALA A 18 4.15 -10.33 -17.51
CA ALA A 18 4.14 -9.32 -16.44
C ALA A 18 2.94 -9.62 -15.52
N GLY A 19 3.10 -10.62 -14.66
CA GLY A 19 2.21 -10.84 -13.53
C GLY A 19 2.36 -9.65 -12.60
N CYS A 20 1.25 -8.98 -12.28
CA CYS A 20 1.16 -7.96 -11.24
C CYS A 20 1.28 -8.58 -9.85
N ALA A 21 2.39 -9.24 -9.56
CA ALA A 21 2.82 -9.47 -8.20
C ALA A 21 3.55 -8.19 -7.79
N VAL A 22 3.14 -7.59 -6.67
CA VAL A 22 3.99 -6.61 -5.97
C VAL A 22 5.24 -7.40 -5.57
N GLU A 23 6.23 -7.37 -6.44
CA GLU A 23 7.50 -8.03 -6.21
C GLU A 23 8.12 -7.35 -5.01
N ARG A 24 8.21 -8.08 -3.90
CA ARG A 24 8.76 -7.54 -2.66
C ARG A 24 10.19 -7.17 -2.94
N VAL A 25 10.49 -5.88 -2.89
CA VAL A 25 11.87 -5.41 -3.00
C VAL A 25 12.66 -6.07 -1.87
N ALA A 26 13.69 -6.84 -2.24
CA ALA A 26 14.47 -7.59 -1.28
C ALA A 26 15.29 -6.66 -0.37
N PRO A 27 15.52 -7.03 0.89
CA PRO A 27 16.46 -6.32 1.76
C PRO A 27 17.84 -6.18 1.11
N GLY A 28 18.49 -5.02 1.35
CA GLY A 28 19.81 -4.70 0.82
C GLY A 28 19.81 -3.96 -0.53
N ILE A 29 18.69 -3.95 -1.26
CA ILE A 29 18.54 -3.15 -2.50
C ILE A 29 18.67 -1.66 -2.19
N SER A 30 19.31 -0.91 -3.11
CA SER A 30 19.51 0.53 -2.93
C SER A 30 18.22 1.33 -3.16
N ARG A 31 18.12 2.50 -2.55
CA ARG A 31 17.04 3.47 -2.82
C ARG A 31 16.91 3.78 -4.31
N ALA A 32 18.04 3.90 -5.03
CA ALA A 32 18.02 4.18 -6.47
C ALA A 32 17.34 3.06 -7.26
N ASP A 33 17.59 1.80 -6.93
CA ASP A 33 16.97 0.64 -7.58
C ASP A 33 15.48 0.53 -7.24
N VAL A 34 15.10 0.89 -6.00
CA VAL A 34 13.67 0.99 -5.63
C VAL A 34 12.96 2.03 -6.49
N LEU A 35 13.55 3.22 -6.63
CA LEU A 35 12.97 4.28 -7.47
C LEU A 35 12.94 3.91 -8.96
N ALA A 36 13.94 3.17 -9.44
CA ALA A 36 13.96 2.67 -10.82
C ALA A 36 12.85 1.63 -11.07
N THR A 37 12.52 0.81 -10.06
CA THR A 37 11.49 -0.25 -10.15
C THR A 37 10.07 0.27 -9.95
N TYR A 38 9.84 1.10 -8.92
CA TYR A 38 8.49 1.54 -8.50
C TYR A 38 8.19 3.00 -8.84
N GLY A 39 9.18 3.75 -9.34
CA GLY A 39 9.05 5.19 -9.57
C GLY A 39 9.13 6.00 -8.26
N GLN A 40 8.64 7.23 -8.31
CA GLN A 40 8.61 8.11 -7.15
C GLN A 40 7.56 7.63 -6.13
N PRO A 41 7.89 7.63 -4.83
CA PRO A 41 6.91 7.32 -3.79
C PRO A 41 5.84 8.43 -3.73
N THR A 42 4.64 8.09 -3.27
CA THR A 42 3.59 9.06 -2.98
C THR A 42 3.99 9.99 -1.82
N ARG A 43 4.80 9.48 -0.91
CA ARG A 43 5.36 10.25 0.22
C ARG A 43 6.63 9.58 0.73
N GLU A 44 7.55 10.38 1.27
CA GLU A 44 8.70 9.91 2.06
C GLU A 44 8.61 10.49 3.46
N VAL A 45 8.80 9.65 4.47
CA VAL A 45 8.74 10.04 5.88
C VAL A 45 9.96 9.54 6.63
N ALA A 46 10.43 10.30 7.60
CA ALA A 46 11.49 9.85 8.49
C ALA A 46 10.99 8.76 9.45
N ILE A 47 11.82 7.77 9.70
CA ILE A 47 11.64 6.74 10.73
C ILE A 47 12.89 6.70 11.61
N ALA A 48 12.83 5.99 12.76
CA ALA A 48 13.88 6.03 13.78
C ALA A 48 15.30 5.79 13.24
N ASN A 49 15.47 4.89 12.26
CA ASN A 49 16.78 4.48 11.76
C ASN A 49 16.92 4.69 10.24
N GLY A 50 16.23 5.69 9.67
CA GLY A 50 16.30 5.95 8.24
C GLY A 50 15.08 6.64 7.68
N SER A 51 14.59 6.19 6.51
CA SER A 51 13.39 6.74 5.90
C SER A 51 12.46 5.63 5.40
N ARG A 52 11.18 5.98 5.23
CA ARG A 52 10.15 5.11 4.66
C ARG A 52 9.62 5.74 3.38
N LEU A 53 9.70 5.00 2.30
CA LEU A 53 9.04 5.32 1.04
C LEU A 53 7.62 4.73 1.07
N GLN A 54 6.62 5.57 0.92
CA GLN A 54 5.22 5.16 0.90
C GLN A 54 4.72 5.11 -0.56
N TYR A 55 4.20 3.97 -0.99
CA TYR A 55 3.60 3.77 -2.29
C TYR A 55 2.11 3.44 -2.09
N SER A 56 1.30 4.46 -1.89
CA SER A 56 -0.15 4.30 -1.72
C SER A 56 -0.87 4.41 -3.06
N ARG A 57 -1.82 3.51 -3.29
CA ARG A 57 -2.74 3.56 -4.42
C ARG A 57 -4.09 4.17 -4.05
N LEU A 58 -4.28 4.56 -2.79
CA LEU A 58 -5.48 5.29 -2.39
C LEU A 58 -5.53 6.66 -3.11
N PRO A 59 -6.70 7.14 -3.48
CA PRO A 59 -8.04 6.55 -3.33
C PRO A 59 -8.43 5.56 -4.44
N SER A 60 -7.63 5.42 -5.51
CA SER A 60 -8.00 4.65 -6.71
C SER A 60 -7.82 3.14 -6.56
N GLY A 61 -7.08 2.69 -5.54
CA GLY A 61 -6.81 1.28 -5.25
C GLY A 61 -6.88 0.99 -3.77
N GLN A 62 -6.54 -0.24 -3.37
CA GLN A 62 -6.67 -0.75 -2.00
C GLN A 62 -5.34 -1.32 -1.49
N THR A 63 -4.22 -0.77 -1.97
CA THR A 63 -2.88 -1.19 -1.55
C THR A 63 -2.04 0.01 -1.15
N ALA A 64 -1.23 -0.16 -0.12
CA ALA A 64 -0.16 0.77 0.23
C ALA A 64 1.07 -0.05 0.64
N VAL A 65 2.15 0.11 -0.12
CA VAL A 65 3.41 -0.57 0.16
C VAL A 65 4.35 0.41 0.84
N MET A 66 4.89 -0.01 1.98
CA MET A 66 5.91 0.71 2.72
C MET A 66 7.26 0.02 2.50
N VAL A 67 8.23 0.78 2.01
CA VAL A 67 9.61 0.34 1.85
C VAL A 67 10.45 1.13 2.86
N ASP A 68 10.94 0.44 3.88
CA ASP A 68 11.79 1.03 4.90
C ASP A 68 13.25 0.95 4.46
N LEU A 69 13.94 2.07 4.53
CA LEU A 69 15.36 2.22 4.22
C LEU A 69 16.13 2.53 5.50
N ASP A 70 17.33 1.97 5.61
CA ASP A 70 18.28 2.35 6.64
C ASP A 70 18.92 3.73 6.37
N ALA A 71 19.81 4.18 7.27
CA ALA A 71 20.53 5.44 7.15
C ALA A 71 21.47 5.50 5.93
N GLN A 72 21.83 4.34 5.34
CA GLN A 72 22.64 4.24 4.13
C GLN A 72 21.77 4.16 2.85
N GLY A 73 20.44 4.24 2.99
CA GLY A 73 19.50 4.18 1.88
C GLY A 73 19.32 2.78 1.29
N ARG A 74 19.53 1.73 2.09
CA ARG A 74 19.28 0.35 1.70
C ARG A 74 17.99 -0.16 2.31
N VAL A 75 17.26 -0.95 1.53
CA VAL A 75 16.00 -1.57 1.98
C VAL A 75 16.25 -2.51 3.15
N VAL A 76 15.52 -2.30 4.24
CA VAL A 76 15.48 -3.20 5.40
C VAL A 76 14.18 -3.99 5.46
N SER A 77 13.07 -3.42 4.99
CA SER A 77 11.79 -4.14 4.93
C SER A 77 10.88 -3.59 3.83
N THR A 78 9.99 -4.45 3.34
CA THR A 78 8.92 -4.09 2.41
C THR A 78 7.62 -4.75 2.88
N ARG A 79 6.56 -3.94 3.09
CA ARG A 79 5.26 -4.43 3.61
C ARG A 79 4.09 -3.80 2.87
N GLN A 80 3.10 -4.62 2.49
CA GLN A 80 1.76 -4.14 2.14
C GLN A 80 0.99 -3.93 3.45
N VAL A 81 0.57 -2.70 3.73
CA VAL A 81 0.06 -2.33 5.07
C VAL A 81 -1.46 -2.18 5.15
N LEU A 82 -2.18 -2.10 4.02
CA LEU A 82 -3.64 -2.05 4.04
C LEU A 82 -4.21 -3.48 4.13
N GLN A 83 -4.06 -4.06 5.32
CA GLN A 83 -4.55 -5.40 5.67
C GLN A 83 -4.81 -5.50 7.17
N ARG A 84 -5.70 -6.40 7.58
CA ARG A 84 -6.16 -6.55 8.96
C ARG A 84 -5.03 -6.63 9.97
N ALA A 85 -4.07 -7.53 9.75
CA ALA A 85 -2.96 -7.76 10.68
C ALA A 85 -2.08 -6.52 10.93
N GLU A 86 -1.97 -5.62 9.93
CA GLU A 86 -1.24 -4.37 10.10
C GLU A 86 -2.09 -3.33 10.86
N PHE A 87 -3.40 -3.26 10.59
CA PHE A 87 -4.30 -2.35 11.31
C PHE A 87 -4.43 -2.71 12.81
N GLU A 88 -4.35 -3.99 13.16
CA GLU A 88 -4.36 -4.47 14.56
C GLU A 88 -3.16 -3.97 15.38
N ARG A 89 -2.14 -3.40 14.75
CA ARG A 89 -0.99 -2.79 15.43
C ARG A 89 -1.29 -1.41 16.01
N ILE A 90 -2.43 -0.81 15.68
CA ILE A 90 -2.81 0.51 16.21
C ILE A 90 -3.02 0.42 17.70
N VAL A 91 -2.25 1.20 18.46
CA VAL A 91 -2.38 1.28 19.92
C VAL A 91 -3.29 2.46 20.28
N LEU A 92 -4.52 2.12 20.68
CA LEU A 92 -5.52 3.12 21.08
C LEU A 92 -5.05 3.92 22.30
N GLY A 93 -5.37 5.21 22.32
CA GLY A 93 -4.92 6.15 23.33
C GLY A 93 -3.46 6.58 23.21
N GLN A 94 -2.70 6.07 22.22
CA GLN A 94 -1.28 6.38 22.04
C GLN A 94 -0.94 6.89 20.64
N TRP A 95 -1.43 6.20 19.58
CA TRP A 95 -1.08 6.61 18.23
C TRP A 95 -1.79 7.90 17.84
N SER A 96 -0.99 8.88 17.44
CA SER A 96 -1.50 10.11 16.84
C SER A 96 -1.90 9.89 15.38
N ARG A 97 -2.61 10.88 14.80
CA ARG A 97 -2.85 10.95 13.34
C ARG A 97 -1.55 10.76 12.56
N ALA A 98 -0.47 11.44 13.00
CA ALA A 98 0.82 11.35 12.30
C ALA A 98 1.41 9.93 12.35
N ASP A 99 1.21 9.20 13.46
CA ASP A 99 1.62 7.80 13.58
C ASP A 99 0.83 6.92 12.63
N VAL A 100 -0.49 7.10 12.56
CA VAL A 100 -1.35 6.37 11.64
C VAL A 100 -0.94 6.63 10.18
N GLU A 101 -0.74 7.89 9.79
CA GLU A 101 -0.30 8.25 8.44
C GLU A 101 1.14 7.79 8.14
N ARG A 102 2.01 7.74 9.13
CA ARG A 102 3.37 7.20 8.97
C ARG A 102 3.34 5.70 8.68
N GLU A 103 2.42 4.95 9.32
CA GLU A 103 2.34 3.50 9.17
C GLU A 103 1.50 3.06 7.95
N PHE A 104 0.42 3.78 7.60
CA PHE A 104 -0.51 3.37 6.55
C PHE A 104 -0.55 4.30 5.33
N GLY A 105 0.12 5.44 5.40
CA GLY A 105 0.00 6.51 4.40
C GLY A 105 -1.25 7.36 4.61
N PRO A 106 -1.50 8.34 3.73
CA PRO A 106 -2.72 9.14 3.75
C PRO A 106 -3.96 8.25 3.64
N PRO A 107 -5.05 8.57 4.38
CA PRO A 107 -6.30 7.81 4.28
C PRO A 107 -6.98 8.02 2.92
N TYR A 108 -7.94 7.15 2.59
CA TYR A 108 -8.84 7.31 1.45
C TYR A 108 -9.63 8.62 1.56
N LEU A 109 -10.18 8.88 2.74
CA LEU A 109 -10.84 10.15 3.08
C LEU A 109 -10.82 10.35 4.61
N VAL A 110 -11.12 11.58 5.03
CA VAL A 110 -11.33 11.92 6.43
C VAL A 110 -12.75 12.42 6.59
N ASP A 111 -13.51 11.75 7.46
CA ASP A 111 -14.91 12.07 7.76
C ASP A 111 -15.06 12.77 9.12
N ARG A 112 -16.22 13.44 9.28
CA ARG A 112 -16.77 13.93 10.53
C ARG A 112 -18.24 13.61 10.61
N VAL A 113 -18.67 13.06 11.74
CA VAL A 113 -20.07 12.72 12.00
C VAL A 113 -20.51 13.33 13.34
N ALA A 114 -21.79 13.68 13.45
CA ALA A 114 -22.31 14.32 14.66
C ALA A 114 -22.18 13.47 15.94
N SER A 115 -22.11 12.14 15.79
CA SER A 115 -21.97 11.21 16.91
C SER A 115 -20.53 11.00 17.39
N TRP A 116 -19.53 11.64 16.76
CA TRP A 116 -18.11 11.53 17.13
C TRP A 116 -17.43 12.89 17.12
N GLN A 117 -16.81 13.27 18.24
CA GLN A 117 -16.03 14.52 18.34
C GLN A 117 -14.59 14.26 17.90
N GLY A 118 -14.29 14.59 16.66
CA GLY A 118 -12.98 14.42 16.06
C GLY A 118 -13.07 13.92 14.63
N ASP A 119 -11.93 13.62 14.04
CA ASP A 119 -11.85 13.13 12.67
C ASP A 119 -11.91 11.59 12.62
N ILE A 120 -12.44 11.06 11.55
CA ILE A 120 -12.44 9.62 11.26
C ILE A 120 -11.63 9.41 10.00
N MET A 121 -10.46 8.77 10.12
CA MET A 121 -9.62 8.39 8.99
C MET A 121 -10.15 7.10 8.40
N ASN A 122 -10.46 7.10 7.10
CA ASN A 122 -11.01 5.96 6.39
C ASN A 122 -9.94 5.36 5.47
N TYR A 123 -9.73 4.07 5.56
CA TYR A 123 -8.88 3.28 4.66
C TYR A 123 -9.73 2.23 3.95
N THR A 124 -9.42 1.92 2.69
CA THR A 124 -10.04 0.81 1.98
C THR A 124 -9.02 -0.31 1.81
N PHE A 125 -9.45 -1.54 1.99
CA PHE A 125 -8.61 -2.72 1.80
C PHE A 125 -9.45 -3.91 1.32
N ARG A 126 -8.80 -4.98 0.90
CA ARG A 126 -9.47 -6.19 0.42
C ARG A 126 -9.01 -7.40 1.22
N GLU A 127 -9.97 -8.19 1.68
CA GLU A 127 -9.72 -9.43 2.41
C GLU A 127 -10.70 -10.51 1.96
N GLY A 128 -10.19 -11.70 1.64
CA GLY A 128 -11.03 -12.82 1.21
C GLY A 128 -11.90 -12.53 -0.03
N GLY A 129 -11.47 -11.59 -0.90
CA GLY A 129 -12.26 -11.16 -2.07
C GLY A 129 -13.30 -10.08 -1.76
N ILE A 130 -13.46 -9.68 -0.51
CA ILE A 130 -14.43 -8.66 -0.07
C ILE A 130 -13.73 -7.32 0.08
N ASP A 131 -14.35 -6.26 -0.45
CA ASP A 131 -13.90 -4.89 -0.26
C ASP A 131 -14.40 -4.36 1.09
N LEU A 132 -13.50 -3.79 1.86
CA LEU A 132 -13.75 -3.37 3.25
C LEU A 132 -13.26 -1.94 3.47
N PHE A 133 -13.95 -1.25 4.38
CA PHE A 133 -13.44 -0.06 5.07
C PHE A 133 -12.82 -0.43 6.39
N PHE A 134 -11.74 0.28 6.73
CA PHE A 134 -11.22 0.36 8.07
C PHE A 134 -11.24 1.82 8.53
N PHE A 135 -11.75 2.05 9.73
CA PHE A 135 -11.92 3.36 10.33
C PHE A 135 -11.00 3.53 11.53
N VAL A 136 -10.31 4.67 11.60
CA VAL A 136 -9.59 5.11 12.79
C VAL A 136 -10.25 6.38 13.30
N TYR A 137 -10.86 6.29 14.47
CA TYR A 137 -11.54 7.40 15.13
C TYR A 137 -10.54 8.16 15.99
N LEU A 138 -10.28 9.41 15.64
CA LEU A 138 -9.39 10.29 16.38
C LEU A 138 -10.22 11.17 17.31
N ASP A 139 -9.67 11.47 18.47
CA ASP A 139 -10.24 12.50 19.36
C ASP A 139 -9.85 13.92 18.88
N PRO A 140 -10.34 14.99 19.56
CA PRO A 140 -9.95 16.37 19.23
C PRO A 140 -8.45 16.67 19.34
N ALA A 141 -7.69 15.84 20.08
CA ALA A 141 -6.23 15.93 20.18
C ALA A 141 -5.52 15.14 19.06
N ASN A 142 -6.27 14.58 18.10
CA ASN A 142 -5.78 13.72 17.02
C ASN A 142 -5.11 12.42 17.50
N VAL A 143 -5.59 11.83 18.58
CA VAL A 143 -5.15 10.52 19.09
C VAL A 143 -6.21 9.46 18.78
N ALA A 144 -5.78 8.29 18.27
CA ALA A 144 -6.66 7.19 17.94
C ALA A 144 -7.31 6.59 19.19
N GLN A 145 -8.65 6.67 19.28
CA GLN A 145 -9.42 6.20 20.43
C GLN A 145 -10.24 4.95 20.13
N ARG A 146 -10.55 4.71 18.86
CA ARG A 146 -11.36 3.58 18.43
C ARG A 146 -11.02 3.21 17.01
N THR A 147 -11.16 1.93 16.68
CA THR A 147 -11.14 1.42 15.30
C THR A 147 -12.46 0.73 14.98
N GLY A 148 -12.75 0.58 13.70
CA GLY A 148 -13.94 -0.14 13.22
C GLY A 148 -13.76 -0.62 11.80
N GLN A 149 -14.66 -1.49 11.37
CA GLN A 149 -14.69 -2.02 10.00
C GLN A 149 -16.11 -2.08 9.48
N ALA A 150 -16.27 -1.95 8.16
CA ALA A 150 -17.52 -2.18 7.45
C ALA A 150 -17.26 -2.71 6.04
N MET A 151 -18.24 -3.36 5.44
CA MET A 151 -18.18 -3.72 4.03
C MET A 151 -18.24 -2.46 3.17
N ASP A 152 -17.45 -2.44 2.09
CA ASP A 152 -17.54 -1.38 1.07
C ASP A 152 -18.53 -1.80 -0.02
N THR A 153 -19.79 -1.46 0.17
CA THR A 153 -20.88 -1.78 -0.75
C THR A 153 -20.94 -0.87 -1.98
N ARG A 154 -20.12 0.15 -2.08
CA ARG A 154 -20.12 1.10 -3.22
C ARG A 154 -19.73 0.47 -4.55
N ARG A 155 -19.08 -0.69 -4.52
CA ARG A 155 -18.61 -1.44 -5.70
C ARG A 155 -19.47 -2.65 -6.04
N GLU A 156 -20.54 -2.89 -5.32
CA GLU A 156 -21.49 -3.92 -5.71
C GLU A 156 -22.13 -3.54 -7.05
N PRO A 157 -22.13 -4.42 -8.06
CA PRO A 157 -22.88 -4.17 -9.29
C PRO A 157 -24.35 -4.03 -8.92
N VAL A 158 -24.97 -2.91 -9.32
CA VAL A 158 -26.41 -2.76 -9.23
C VAL A 158 -26.99 -3.82 -10.17
N ASN A 159 -27.51 -4.92 -9.62
CA ASN A 159 -28.30 -5.86 -10.37
C ASN A 159 -29.68 -5.21 -10.59
N ASP A 160 -29.81 -4.48 -11.69
CA ASP A 160 -31.12 -4.07 -12.19
C ASP A 160 -31.86 -5.34 -12.58
N GLN A 161 -32.83 -5.74 -11.73
CA GLN A 161 -33.83 -6.76 -12.02
C GLN A 161 -34.99 -6.15 -12.74
#